data_772f8fa3e919704e4cecdbe4b2f45c9a
#
_entry.id   772f8fa3e919704e4cecdbe4b2f45c9a
#
_cell.length_a   1.000
_cell.length_b   1.000
_cell.length_c   1.000
_cell.angle_alpha   90.00
_cell.angle_beta   90.00
_cell.angle_gamma   90.00
#
_symmetry.space_group_name_H-M   'P 1'
#
loop_
_entity.id
_entity.type
_entity.pdbx_description
1 polymer ?
#
loop_
_entity_poly.entity_id
_entity_poly.type
_entity_poly.pdbx_seq_one_letter_code
_entity_poly.pdbx_strand_id
1 'polypeptide(L)'
;MKMTDRRNFLQASLSGLAGLAAVPLLGSLAGCQQVPTRDAAAGSTGRASALAMTRLSDRITLIDGAPGNVVALSSSDGVLLVDSGSAQLAHAVQTSLGGAHVHTLFNTHYHSDQTGGNTRFGAAGATIHAHTITREWLAADYYVPAEDRWVKALPAAGVPTVTFRQKGELQSGAEKIEFGYLLEAHTRGDIYLFFRDSNVLAVGDVASPLRDPALDWYAGGWLGGRVDAMSDLLKLANDDTKIVPAYGPVMTRTQLQAERDLMQHLYDRTTLLTTQGRSAQDMLDAGVMKEINREFKDPYRFLYDDSKGLWAHYTNFGGNIV
;
A
#
# COMPACT_ATOMS: atom_id res chain seq x y z
N MET A 1 28.37 -31.48 27.71
CA MET A 1 28.54 -31.82 26.27
C MET A 1 28.91 -30.52 25.57
N LYS A 2 30.13 -30.44 24.99
CA LYS A 2 30.76 -29.19 24.54
C LYS A 2 30.11 -28.65 23.28
N MET A 3 29.76 -27.35 23.28
CA MET A 3 29.36 -26.58 22.10
C MET A 3 30.52 -26.52 21.11
N THR A 4 30.33 -27.05 19.91
CA THR A 4 31.24 -26.95 18.78
C THR A 4 30.98 -25.71 17.97
N ASP A 5 32.02 -24.92 17.81
CA ASP A 5 32.12 -23.61 17.21
C ASP A 5 31.77 -23.60 15.71
N ARG A 6 30.86 -22.71 15.31
CA ARG A 6 30.38 -22.52 13.92
C ARG A 6 31.40 -21.86 12.98
N ARG A 7 32.62 -21.56 13.45
CA ARG A 7 33.65 -20.87 12.65
C ARG A 7 34.48 -21.80 11.73
N ASN A 8 34.40 -23.12 11.88
CA ASN A 8 35.24 -24.04 11.14
C ASN A 8 34.64 -24.67 9.88
N PHE A 9 33.42 -24.23 9.48
CA PHE A 9 32.77 -24.78 8.27
C PHE A 9 33.11 -24.02 6.96
N LEU A 10 33.73 -22.84 7.04
CA LEU A 10 33.97 -21.97 5.87
C LEU A 10 35.40 -22.00 5.33
N GLN A 11 36.30 -22.91 5.81
CA GLN A 11 37.69 -22.96 5.35
C GLN A 11 38.13 -24.24 4.60
N ALA A 12 37.19 -25.09 4.19
CA ALA A 12 37.51 -26.38 3.55
C ALA A 12 37.04 -26.52 2.10
N SER A 13 37.13 -25.48 1.27
CA SER A 13 36.76 -25.56 -0.16
C SER A 13 37.67 -24.71 -1.08
N LEU A 14 38.96 -24.72 -0.87
CA LEU A 14 39.92 -24.09 -1.81
C LEU A 14 41.23 -24.90 -1.81
N SER A 15 41.26 -26.01 -2.56
CA SER A 15 42.52 -26.62 -3.03
C SER A 15 42.27 -27.72 -4.07
N GLY A 16 42.83 -27.53 -5.26
CA GLY A 16 43.04 -28.55 -6.31
C GLY A 16 42.14 -28.33 -7.54
N LEU A 17 42.63 -28.10 -8.73
CA LEU A 17 43.77 -28.63 -9.45
C LEU A 17 44.12 -27.74 -10.65
N ALA A 18 45.37 -27.47 -10.85
CA ALA A 18 45.93 -26.95 -12.11
C ALA A 18 46.06 -28.09 -13.12
N GLY A 19 45.78 -27.81 -14.39
CA GLY A 19 45.97 -28.71 -15.51
C GLY A 19 45.99 -27.96 -16.84
N LEU A 20 47.19 -27.69 -17.37
CA LEU A 20 47.48 -27.08 -18.67
C LEU A 20 47.00 -27.94 -19.84
N ALA A 21 46.43 -27.31 -20.85
CA ALA A 21 46.65 -27.66 -22.27
C ALA A 21 46.33 -26.46 -23.15
N ALA A 22 47.37 -25.90 -23.78
CA ALA A 22 47.29 -24.89 -24.82
C ALA A 22 47.09 -25.55 -26.19
N VAL A 23 46.12 -25.04 -26.97
CA VAL A 23 46.09 -25.21 -28.44
C VAL A 23 45.64 -23.89 -29.04
N PRO A 24 46.41 -23.28 -29.98
CA PRO A 24 45.98 -22.07 -30.68
C PRO A 24 45.22 -22.44 -31.95
N LEU A 25 44.10 -21.81 -32.21
CA LEU A 25 43.49 -21.74 -33.55
C LEU A 25 43.00 -20.33 -33.82
N LEU A 26 43.51 -19.82 -34.92
CA LEU A 26 43.26 -18.54 -35.55
C LEU A 26 41.83 -18.41 -36.05
N GLY A 27 41.29 -17.20 -35.94
CA GLY A 27 40.51 -16.56 -37.01
C GLY A 27 39.00 -16.65 -36.95
N SER A 28 38.39 -15.57 -36.54
CA SER A 28 37.38 -14.87 -37.37
C SER A 28 36.93 -13.63 -36.64
N LEU A 29 37.19 -12.48 -37.24
CA LEU A 29 36.58 -11.19 -36.94
C LEU A 29 35.07 -11.28 -37.30
N ALA A 30 34.21 -11.35 -36.33
CA ALA A 30 32.81 -11.12 -36.48
C ALA A 30 32.38 -10.01 -35.52
N GLY A 31 31.85 -8.94 -36.05
CA GLY A 31 31.63 -7.67 -35.42
C GLY A 31 30.77 -7.73 -34.18
N CYS A 32 31.21 -7.01 -33.16
CA CYS A 32 30.36 -6.60 -32.06
C CYS A 32 29.23 -5.73 -32.62
N GLN A 33 28.07 -6.31 -32.79
CA GLN A 33 26.84 -5.51 -32.88
C GLN A 33 26.60 -4.93 -31.49
N GLN A 34 26.91 -3.65 -31.33
CA GLN A 34 26.44 -2.86 -30.22
C GLN A 34 24.91 -2.87 -30.27
N VAL A 35 24.31 -3.50 -29.25
CA VAL A 35 22.89 -3.28 -28.93
C VAL A 35 22.78 -1.80 -28.60
N PRO A 36 21.97 -1.01 -29.31
CA PRO A 36 21.77 0.39 -28.95
C PRO A 36 21.10 0.43 -27.58
N THR A 37 21.81 0.89 -26.56
CA THR A 37 21.21 1.41 -25.35
C THR A 37 20.25 2.50 -25.80
N ARG A 38 18.96 2.26 -25.66
CA ARG A 38 17.97 3.32 -25.77
C ARG A 38 18.26 4.30 -24.64
N ASP A 39 19.01 5.34 -24.98
CA ASP A 39 19.04 6.55 -24.18
C ASP A 39 17.59 6.98 -23.96
N ALA A 40 17.20 7.01 -22.70
CA ALA A 40 15.94 7.61 -22.31
C ALA A 40 15.97 9.05 -22.80
N ALA A 41 15.21 9.34 -23.85
CA ALA A 41 15.04 10.67 -24.37
C ALA A 41 14.54 11.57 -23.25
N ALA A 42 15.44 12.38 -22.75
CA ALA A 42 15.11 13.59 -22.00
C ALA A 42 14.29 14.49 -22.93
N GLY A 43 13.17 14.97 -22.45
CA GLY A 43 12.46 16.10 -23.04
C GLY A 43 11.14 15.79 -23.72
N SER A 44 10.15 15.34 -22.97
CA SER A 44 8.81 15.87 -23.18
C SER A 44 8.51 16.82 -22.00
N THR A 45 8.59 18.11 -22.23
CA THR A 45 7.89 19.14 -21.47
C THR A 45 6.39 18.96 -21.77
N GLY A 46 5.88 17.77 -21.47
CA GLY A 46 4.46 17.49 -21.45
C GLY A 46 3.88 18.31 -20.32
N ARG A 47 3.02 19.27 -20.67
CA ARG A 47 2.08 19.93 -19.79
C ARG A 47 1.50 18.82 -18.92
N ALA A 48 1.82 18.81 -17.62
CA ALA A 48 1.29 17.82 -16.68
C ALA A 48 -0.23 17.81 -16.90
N SER A 49 -0.76 16.69 -17.37
CA SER A 49 -2.21 16.60 -17.58
C SER A 49 -2.85 16.87 -16.22
N ALA A 50 -3.82 17.77 -16.19
CA ALA A 50 -4.53 18.08 -14.97
C ALA A 50 -5.11 16.76 -14.41
N LEU A 51 -4.97 16.55 -13.10
CA LEU A 51 -5.56 15.38 -12.43
C LEU A 51 -7.09 15.45 -12.59
N ALA A 52 -7.72 14.29 -12.73
CA ALA A 52 -9.17 14.23 -12.81
C ALA A 52 -9.78 14.59 -11.46
N MET A 53 -10.85 15.38 -11.48
CA MET A 53 -11.54 15.83 -10.28
C MET A 53 -13.02 15.48 -10.35
N THR A 54 -13.52 14.79 -9.33
CA THR A 54 -14.93 14.41 -9.20
C THR A 54 -15.51 14.99 -7.92
N ARG A 55 -16.57 15.76 -8.05
CA ARG A 55 -17.28 16.31 -6.89
C ARG A 55 -18.13 15.22 -6.22
N LEU A 56 -17.85 14.93 -4.96
CA LEU A 56 -18.59 13.94 -4.17
C LEU A 56 -19.70 14.58 -3.34
N SER A 57 -19.50 15.81 -2.86
CA SER A 57 -20.52 16.62 -2.16
C SER A 57 -20.26 18.10 -2.45
N ASP A 58 -20.99 18.99 -1.78
CA ASP A 58 -20.75 20.43 -1.91
C ASP A 58 -19.35 20.86 -1.42
N ARG A 59 -18.73 20.05 -0.56
CA ARG A 59 -17.45 20.37 0.09
C ARG A 59 -16.35 19.38 -0.24
N ILE A 60 -16.69 18.17 -0.71
CA ILE A 60 -15.70 17.10 -0.93
C ILE A 60 -15.49 16.86 -2.41
N THR A 61 -14.23 16.87 -2.80
CA THR A 61 -13.77 16.54 -4.14
C THR A 61 -12.79 15.37 -4.07
N LEU A 62 -12.98 14.40 -4.96
CA LEU A 62 -12.01 13.35 -5.24
C LEU A 62 -11.05 13.83 -6.32
N ILE A 63 -9.75 13.75 -6.07
CA ILE A 63 -8.68 13.98 -7.04
C ILE A 63 -8.11 12.61 -7.40
N ASP A 64 -8.33 12.17 -8.64
CA ASP A 64 -7.93 10.86 -9.14
C ASP A 64 -6.64 10.94 -9.96
N GLY A 65 -5.83 9.88 -9.92
CA GLY A 65 -4.61 9.73 -10.73
C GLY A 65 -3.34 10.28 -10.09
N ALA A 66 -3.26 10.38 -8.77
CA ALA A 66 -2.12 10.95 -8.03
C ALA A 66 -1.06 9.97 -7.40
N PRO A 67 -0.79 8.72 -7.80
CA PRO A 67 -1.47 7.75 -8.68
C PRO A 67 -2.73 7.16 -8.04
N GLY A 68 -2.85 7.22 -6.71
CA GLY A 68 -4.07 6.86 -5.98
C GLY A 68 -5.04 8.02 -5.86
N ASN A 69 -6.15 7.75 -5.21
CA ASN A 69 -7.19 8.73 -4.88
C ASN A 69 -6.74 9.64 -3.73
N VAL A 70 -6.94 10.95 -3.90
CA VAL A 70 -6.78 11.94 -2.83
C VAL A 70 -8.14 12.57 -2.59
N VAL A 71 -8.61 12.59 -1.33
CA VAL A 71 -9.89 13.24 -0.97
C VAL A 71 -9.59 14.60 -0.39
N ALA A 72 -10.22 15.64 -0.94
CA ALA A 72 -10.08 17.02 -0.50
C ALA A 72 -11.40 17.53 0.06
N LEU A 73 -11.41 17.93 1.33
CA LEU A 73 -12.50 18.67 1.96
C LEU A 73 -12.13 20.16 1.96
N SER A 74 -12.97 20.99 1.34
CA SER A 74 -12.85 22.45 1.39
C SER A 74 -13.70 23.03 2.49
N SER A 75 -13.13 23.91 3.31
CA SER A 75 -13.82 24.60 4.41
C SER A 75 -13.40 26.08 4.48
N SER A 76 -13.96 26.85 5.42
CA SER A 76 -13.54 28.21 5.72
C SER A 76 -12.08 28.29 6.18
N ASP A 77 -11.56 27.21 6.77
CA ASP A 77 -10.22 27.15 7.37
C ASP A 77 -9.14 26.76 6.35
N GLY A 78 -9.57 26.43 5.12
CA GLY A 78 -8.73 25.92 4.03
C GLY A 78 -9.11 24.51 3.63
N VAL A 79 -8.13 23.69 3.27
CA VAL A 79 -8.34 22.33 2.78
C VAL A 79 -7.82 21.31 3.78
N LEU A 80 -8.62 20.26 4.03
CA LEU A 80 -8.17 19.02 4.63
C LEU A 80 -8.01 17.96 3.51
N LEU A 81 -6.88 17.26 3.50
CA LEU A 81 -6.64 16.15 2.59
C LEU A 81 -6.67 14.80 3.30
N VAL A 82 -7.14 13.78 2.60
CA VAL A 82 -6.88 12.37 2.90
C VAL A 82 -5.96 11.84 1.82
N ASP A 83 -4.77 11.45 2.25
CA ASP A 83 -3.61 11.10 1.44
C ASP A 83 -3.09 12.29 0.60
N SER A 84 -1.90 12.13 0.04
CA SER A 84 -1.19 13.22 -0.62
C SER A 84 -0.67 12.85 -2.02
N GLY A 85 -0.96 11.62 -2.45
CA GLY A 85 -0.42 11.06 -3.69
C GLY A 85 1.09 10.81 -3.64
N SER A 86 1.67 10.49 -4.79
CA SER A 86 3.11 10.28 -4.92
C SER A 86 3.88 11.61 -4.90
N ALA A 87 5.17 11.53 -4.56
CA ALA A 87 6.05 12.70 -4.54
C ALA A 87 6.10 13.43 -5.89
N GLN A 88 6.07 12.69 -7.00
CA GLN A 88 6.10 13.24 -8.36
C GLN A 88 4.84 14.03 -8.70
N LEU A 89 3.69 13.65 -8.14
CA LEU A 89 2.41 14.27 -8.44
C LEU A 89 1.89 15.23 -7.36
N ALA A 90 2.62 15.37 -6.25
CA ALA A 90 2.26 16.28 -5.15
C ALA A 90 2.05 17.74 -5.60
N HIS A 91 2.84 18.21 -6.58
CA HIS A 91 2.64 19.54 -7.15
C HIS A 91 1.34 19.62 -7.98
N ALA A 92 1.01 18.59 -8.73
CA ALA A 92 -0.24 18.53 -9.50
C ALA A 92 -1.46 18.48 -8.56
N VAL A 93 -1.38 17.70 -7.47
CA VAL A 93 -2.42 17.71 -6.40
C VAL A 93 -2.61 19.13 -5.86
N GLN A 94 -1.54 19.81 -5.47
CA GLN A 94 -1.63 21.19 -4.97
C GLN A 94 -2.22 22.17 -6.00
N THR A 95 -1.85 22.02 -7.26
CA THR A 95 -2.39 22.84 -8.36
C THR A 95 -3.89 22.60 -8.56
N SER A 96 -4.34 21.35 -8.46
CA SER A 96 -5.77 20.98 -8.55
C SER A 96 -6.61 21.63 -7.45
N LEU A 97 -6.00 21.97 -6.31
CA LEU A 97 -6.66 22.70 -5.21
C LEU A 97 -6.74 24.22 -5.45
N GLY A 98 -6.32 24.71 -6.62
CA GLY A 98 -6.32 26.14 -6.94
C GLY A 98 -5.39 26.99 -6.07
N GLY A 99 -4.37 26.38 -5.46
CA GLY A 99 -3.44 27.05 -4.54
C GLY A 99 -4.01 27.25 -3.12
N ALA A 100 -5.16 26.66 -2.78
CA ALA A 100 -5.71 26.71 -1.43
C ALA A 100 -4.72 26.12 -0.41
N HIS A 101 -4.71 26.72 0.78
CA HIS A 101 -3.86 26.25 1.88
C HIS A 101 -4.38 24.92 2.44
N VAL A 102 -3.52 23.90 2.46
CA VAL A 102 -3.79 22.63 3.15
C VAL A 102 -3.38 22.78 4.60
N HIS A 103 -4.35 22.82 5.51
CA HIS A 103 -4.08 22.95 6.95
C HIS A 103 -3.94 21.60 7.65
N THR A 104 -4.61 20.56 7.13
CA THR A 104 -4.62 19.21 7.72
C THR A 104 -4.47 18.17 6.62
N LEU A 105 -3.64 17.16 6.87
CA LEU A 105 -3.45 15.99 6.01
C LEU A 105 -3.55 14.73 6.85
N PHE A 106 -4.43 13.80 6.46
CA PHE A 106 -4.48 12.46 7.03
C PHE A 106 -3.84 11.46 6.09
N ASN A 107 -3.02 10.54 6.60
CA ASN A 107 -2.53 9.41 5.85
C ASN A 107 -3.31 8.15 6.22
N THR A 108 -3.91 7.50 5.22
CA THR A 108 -4.64 6.24 5.43
C THR A 108 -3.72 5.11 5.82
N HIS A 109 -2.51 5.07 5.27
CA HIS A 109 -1.43 4.13 5.59
C HIS A 109 -0.07 4.72 5.14
N TYR A 110 1.02 3.94 5.18
CA TYR A 110 2.37 4.48 5.02
C TYR A 110 2.92 4.44 3.57
N HIS A 111 2.28 3.80 2.61
CA HIS A 111 2.83 3.62 1.27
C HIS A 111 3.10 4.95 0.55
N SER A 112 4.20 4.97 -0.22
CA SER A 112 4.72 6.20 -0.83
C SER A 112 3.85 6.77 -1.95
N ASP A 113 2.97 5.99 -2.53
CA ASP A 113 1.96 6.41 -3.49
C ASP A 113 0.78 7.17 -2.84
N GLN A 114 0.65 7.07 -1.51
CA GLN A 114 -0.33 7.79 -0.70
C GLN A 114 0.32 8.92 0.13
N THR A 115 1.58 8.76 0.54
CA THR A 115 2.26 9.67 1.47
C THR A 115 3.39 10.48 0.83
N GLY A 116 3.67 10.25 -0.46
CA GLY A 116 4.80 10.88 -1.15
C GLY A 116 4.74 12.41 -1.20
N GLY A 117 3.53 12.98 -1.19
CA GLY A 117 3.31 14.42 -1.12
C GLY A 117 3.47 15.04 0.27
N ASN A 118 3.56 14.24 1.32
CA ASN A 118 3.60 14.70 2.72
C ASN A 118 4.61 15.81 2.96
N THR A 119 5.85 15.63 2.49
CA THR A 119 6.93 16.62 2.69
C THR A 119 6.57 17.98 2.10
N ARG A 120 5.89 18.00 0.95
CA ARG A 120 5.46 19.24 0.30
C ARG A 120 4.41 19.97 1.14
N PHE A 121 3.37 19.26 1.56
CA PHE A 121 2.27 19.84 2.33
C PHE A 121 2.70 20.20 3.76
N GLY A 122 3.49 19.35 4.41
CA GLY A 122 4.01 19.63 5.74
C GLY A 122 4.99 20.82 5.78
N ALA A 123 5.85 20.96 4.76
CA ALA A 123 6.71 22.14 4.63
C ALA A 123 5.91 23.42 4.34
N ALA A 124 4.70 23.31 3.77
CA ALA A 124 3.76 24.41 3.56
C ALA A 124 2.87 24.69 4.80
N GLY A 125 3.08 24.00 5.93
CA GLY A 125 2.40 24.24 7.19
C GLY A 125 1.23 23.29 7.51
N ALA A 126 0.99 22.26 6.71
CA ALA A 126 -0.04 21.28 7.03
C ALA A 126 0.34 20.44 8.26
N THR A 127 -0.61 20.25 9.17
CA THR A 127 -0.51 19.27 10.24
C THR A 127 -0.84 17.89 9.72
N ILE A 128 0.11 16.95 9.83
CA ILE A 128 -0.06 15.60 9.30
C ILE A 128 -0.50 14.66 10.43
N HIS A 129 -1.63 13.98 10.20
CA HIS A 129 -2.27 13.02 11.10
C HIS A 129 -2.13 11.61 10.54
N ALA A 130 -1.82 10.63 11.39
CA ALA A 130 -1.79 9.23 11.02
C ALA A 130 -1.92 8.30 12.22
N HIS A 131 -2.13 7.01 11.97
CA HIS A 131 -1.94 6.00 12.99
C HIS A 131 -0.47 5.98 13.46
N THR A 132 -0.22 5.67 14.74
CA THR A 132 1.14 5.65 15.31
C THR A 132 2.09 4.77 14.49
N ILE A 133 1.64 3.59 14.06
CA ILE A 133 2.45 2.67 13.24
C ILE A 133 2.79 3.28 11.88
N THR A 134 1.85 3.93 11.21
CA THR A 134 2.12 4.65 9.95
C THR A 134 3.23 5.68 10.13
N ARG A 135 3.22 6.45 11.24
CA ARG A 135 4.32 7.38 11.54
C ARG A 135 5.66 6.66 11.74
N GLU A 136 5.67 5.52 12.44
CA GLU A 136 6.89 4.76 12.68
C GLU A 136 7.54 4.31 11.37
N TRP A 137 6.74 3.80 10.40
CA TRP A 137 7.22 3.45 9.06
C TRP A 137 7.76 4.66 8.30
N LEU A 138 7.09 5.81 8.36
CA LEU A 138 7.51 7.01 7.62
C LEU A 138 8.73 7.70 8.25
N ALA A 139 9.01 7.47 9.53
CA ALA A 139 10.10 8.09 10.27
C ALA A 139 11.42 7.29 10.23
N ALA A 140 11.45 6.09 9.67
CA ALA A 140 12.61 5.21 9.62
C ALA A 140 12.86 4.68 8.20
N ASP A 141 14.11 4.32 7.91
CA ASP A 141 14.43 3.54 6.72
C ASP A 141 13.85 2.13 6.88
N TYR A 142 13.24 1.59 5.84
CA TYR A 142 12.71 0.22 5.85
C TYR A 142 12.98 -0.52 4.54
N TYR A 143 13.01 -1.84 4.64
CA TYR A 143 13.22 -2.72 3.50
C TYR A 143 11.88 -3.29 3.01
N VAL A 144 11.67 -3.27 1.69
CA VAL A 144 10.48 -3.86 1.03
C VAL A 144 10.88 -5.19 0.42
N PRO A 145 10.57 -6.34 1.05
CA PRO A 145 10.99 -7.65 0.57
C PRO A 145 10.49 -7.98 -0.83
N ALA A 146 9.29 -7.50 -1.15
CA ALA A 146 8.65 -7.71 -2.44
C ALA A 146 9.38 -7.09 -3.62
N GLU A 147 10.13 -6.03 -3.37
CA GLU A 147 10.78 -5.21 -4.38
C GLU A 147 12.32 -5.22 -4.24
N ASP A 148 12.83 -5.99 -3.27
CA ASP A 148 14.26 -6.07 -2.94
C ASP A 148 14.92 -4.68 -2.84
N ARG A 149 14.25 -3.74 -2.14
CA ARG A 149 14.74 -2.36 -2.03
C ARG A 149 14.53 -1.75 -0.65
N TRP A 150 15.41 -0.80 -0.33
CA TRP A 150 15.27 0.09 0.82
C TRP A 150 14.48 1.34 0.45
N VAL A 151 13.54 1.70 1.30
CA VAL A 151 12.83 2.99 1.28
C VAL A 151 13.42 3.86 2.38
N LYS A 152 13.75 5.10 2.06
CA LYS A 152 14.26 6.06 3.02
C LYS A 152 13.15 6.72 3.82
N ALA A 153 13.45 7.01 5.10
CA ALA A 153 12.61 7.84 5.94
C ALA A 153 12.25 9.16 5.24
N LEU A 154 11.04 9.63 5.46
CA LEU A 154 10.66 10.96 4.97
C LEU A 154 11.45 12.06 5.71
N PRO A 155 11.73 13.18 5.04
CA PRO A 155 12.18 14.40 5.72
C PRO A 155 11.23 14.77 6.86
N ALA A 156 11.73 15.40 7.91
CA ALA A 156 10.96 15.73 9.12
C ALA A 156 9.61 16.43 8.82
N ALA A 157 9.57 17.29 7.81
CA ALA A 157 8.34 17.95 7.38
C ALA A 157 7.28 17.00 6.80
N GLY A 158 7.67 15.80 6.37
CA GLY A 158 6.75 14.78 5.81
C GLY A 158 6.28 13.74 6.82
N VAL A 159 6.90 13.71 8.01
CA VAL A 159 6.54 12.74 9.06
C VAL A 159 5.30 13.24 9.82
N PRO A 160 4.29 12.39 10.06
CA PRO A 160 3.10 12.76 10.83
C PRO A 160 3.46 13.33 12.21
N THR A 161 2.88 14.48 12.56
CA THR A 161 3.12 15.18 13.84
C THR A 161 2.02 14.89 14.86
N VAL A 162 0.82 14.53 14.41
CA VAL A 162 -0.29 14.11 15.26
C VAL A 162 -0.58 12.64 15.01
N THR A 163 -0.53 11.82 16.06
CA THR A 163 -0.77 10.39 15.96
C THR A 163 -1.85 9.92 16.92
N PHE A 164 -2.52 8.85 16.55
CA PHE A 164 -3.54 8.19 17.36
C PHE A 164 -3.46 6.66 17.18
N ARG A 165 -4.12 5.91 18.09
CA ARG A 165 -4.15 4.44 18.07
C ARG A 165 -5.56 3.87 17.97
N GLN A 166 -6.57 4.72 18.13
CA GLN A 166 -7.98 4.32 18.13
C GLN A 166 -8.78 5.30 17.29
N LYS A 167 -10.08 5.31 17.44
CA LYS A 167 -10.96 6.27 16.78
C LYS A 167 -10.88 7.64 17.43
N GLY A 168 -11.15 8.66 16.62
CA GLY A 168 -11.28 10.04 17.05
C GLY A 168 -12.25 10.80 16.16
N GLU A 169 -12.46 12.05 16.52
CA GLU A 169 -13.31 12.98 15.77
C GLU A 169 -12.58 14.30 15.56
N LEU A 170 -12.87 14.96 14.46
CA LEU A 170 -12.38 16.30 14.12
C LEU A 170 -13.52 17.08 13.49
N GLN A 171 -13.63 18.38 13.83
CA GLN A 171 -14.51 19.31 13.11
C GLN A 171 -13.67 20.16 12.14
N SER A 172 -14.09 20.24 10.87
CA SER A 172 -13.48 21.13 9.88
C SER A 172 -14.58 21.91 9.16
N GLY A 173 -14.67 23.20 9.51
CA GLY A 173 -15.82 24.00 9.11
C GLY A 173 -17.16 23.38 9.58
N ALA A 174 -18.07 23.16 8.67
CA ALA A 174 -19.36 22.51 8.94
C ALA A 174 -19.34 20.98 8.78
N GLU A 175 -18.18 20.35 8.60
CA GLU A 175 -18.06 18.91 8.40
C GLU A 175 -17.57 18.22 9.66
N LYS A 176 -18.33 17.24 10.16
CA LYS A 176 -17.89 16.35 11.22
C LYS A 176 -17.17 15.14 10.60
N ILE A 177 -15.92 14.93 10.99
CA ILE A 177 -15.06 13.87 10.51
C ILE A 177 -14.82 12.88 11.64
N GLU A 178 -15.25 11.64 11.45
CA GLU A 178 -14.84 10.52 12.30
C GLU A 178 -13.72 9.77 11.61
N PHE A 179 -12.68 9.41 12.36
CA PHE A 179 -11.62 8.55 11.87
C PHE A 179 -11.32 7.42 12.84
N GLY A 180 -10.84 6.30 12.33
CA GLY A 180 -10.58 5.15 13.18
C GLY A 180 -9.58 4.20 12.59
N TYR A 181 -8.99 3.40 13.47
CA TYR A 181 -8.02 2.37 13.16
C TYR A 181 -8.73 1.13 12.59
N LEU A 182 -8.14 0.56 11.55
CA LEU A 182 -8.53 -0.71 10.94
C LEU A 182 -7.44 -1.74 11.24
N LEU A 183 -7.71 -2.63 12.20
CA LEU A 183 -6.72 -3.53 12.76
C LEU A 183 -6.14 -4.48 11.72
N GLU A 184 -4.83 -4.34 11.42
CA GLU A 184 -4.02 -5.27 10.62
C GLU A 184 -4.66 -5.68 9.28
N ALA A 185 -5.23 -4.71 8.54
CA ALA A 185 -5.96 -4.96 7.30
C ALA A 185 -5.01 -5.08 6.09
N HIS A 186 -4.77 -3.97 5.37
CA HIS A 186 -3.78 -3.89 4.30
C HIS A 186 -2.36 -3.77 4.86
N THR A 187 -2.21 -2.96 5.92
CA THR A 187 -1.02 -2.80 6.77
C THR A 187 -1.42 -2.87 8.24
N ARG A 188 -0.46 -2.73 9.15
CA ARG A 188 -0.77 -2.56 10.60
C ARG A 188 -1.16 -1.14 10.97
N GLY A 189 -1.14 -0.20 10.05
CA GLY A 189 -1.38 1.22 10.32
C GLY A 189 -2.57 1.83 9.59
N ASP A 190 -3.47 1.00 9.05
CA ASP A 190 -4.59 1.48 8.25
C ASP A 190 -5.63 2.23 9.06
N ILE A 191 -6.16 3.29 8.48
CA ILE A 191 -7.27 4.06 9.04
C ILE A 191 -8.35 4.33 7.98
N TYR A 192 -9.56 4.61 8.46
CA TYR A 192 -10.62 5.23 7.66
C TYR A 192 -10.88 6.67 8.10
N LEU A 193 -11.46 7.46 7.20
CA LEU A 193 -12.06 8.75 7.52
C LEU A 193 -13.50 8.78 7.02
N PHE A 194 -14.44 9.10 7.91
CA PHE A 194 -15.84 9.25 7.56
C PHE A 194 -16.30 10.69 7.72
N PHE A 195 -16.58 11.34 6.61
CA PHE A 195 -17.17 12.66 6.51
C PHE A 195 -18.67 12.51 6.69
N ARG A 196 -19.15 12.73 7.92
CA ARG A 196 -20.50 12.37 8.35
C ARG A 196 -21.59 13.16 7.64
N ASP A 197 -21.41 14.48 7.49
CA ASP A 197 -22.41 15.36 6.88
C ASP A 197 -22.46 15.18 5.36
N SER A 198 -21.35 14.91 4.74
CA SER A 198 -21.22 14.63 3.30
C SER A 198 -21.50 13.16 2.93
N ASN A 199 -21.59 12.26 3.91
CA ASN A 199 -21.73 10.82 3.75
C ASN A 199 -20.69 10.20 2.80
N VAL A 200 -19.41 10.58 2.99
CA VAL A 200 -18.24 10.09 2.23
C VAL A 200 -17.30 9.34 3.17
N LEU A 201 -16.93 8.13 2.81
CA LEU A 201 -16.07 7.24 3.60
C LEU A 201 -14.79 6.90 2.82
N ALA A 202 -13.65 7.48 3.21
CA ALA A 202 -12.34 7.14 2.65
C ALA A 202 -11.76 5.94 3.42
N VAL A 203 -11.35 4.89 2.71
CA VAL A 203 -10.99 3.59 3.29
C VAL A 203 -9.57 3.14 2.97
N GLY A 204 -8.79 3.97 2.26
CA GLY A 204 -7.44 3.60 1.84
C GLY A 204 -7.42 2.34 0.99
N ASP A 205 -6.37 1.53 1.10
CA ASP A 205 -6.17 0.32 0.30
C ASP A 205 -6.80 -0.94 0.92
N VAL A 206 -7.69 -0.76 1.89
CA VAL A 206 -8.48 -1.86 2.48
C VAL A 206 -9.49 -2.43 1.47
N ALA A 207 -9.97 -1.60 0.53
CA ALA A 207 -10.76 -2.04 -0.62
C ALA A 207 -9.98 -1.81 -1.92
N SER A 208 -9.99 -2.79 -2.83
CA SER A 208 -9.23 -2.76 -4.09
C SER A 208 -10.07 -3.25 -5.27
N PRO A 209 -11.06 -2.45 -5.73
CA PRO A 209 -12.06 -2.91 -6.71
C PRO A 209 -11.47 -3.20 -8.10
N LEU A 210 -10.35 -2.59 -8.48
CA LEU A 210 -9.79 -2.67 -9.84
C LEU A 210 -8.42 -3.34 -9.92
N ARG A 211 -7.79 -3.65 -8.80
CA ARG A 211 -6.47 -4.28 -8.78
C ARG A 211 -6.43 -5.45 -7.79
N ASP A 212 -5.43 -6.31 -7.94
CA ASP A 212 -5.21 -7.36 -6.97
C ASP A 212 -5.05 -6.75 -5.57
N PRO A 213 -5.75 -7.27 -4.55
CA PRO A 213 -5.61 -6.78 -3.20
C PRO A 213 -4.17 -6.98 -2.72
N ALA A 214 -3.49 -5.89 -2.38
CA ALA A 214 -2.17 -5.99 -1.78
C ALA A 214 -2.30 -6.36 -0.30
N LEU A 215 -1.49 -7.31 0.15
CA LEU A 215 -1.36 -7.72 1.54
C LEU A 215 0.09 -7.46 1.96
N ASP A 216 0.28 -6.42 2.74
CA ASP A 216 1.61 -6.01 3.19
C ASP A 216 2.01 -6.79 4.44
N TRP A 217 2.20 -8.10 4.27
CA TRP A 217 2.42 -9.06 5.35
C TRP A 217 3.61 -8.72 6.25
N TYR A 218 4.68 -8.13 5.71
CA TYR A 218 5.85 -7.70 6.49
C TYR A 218 5.57 -6.46 7.35
N ALA A 219 4.56 -5.65 7.00
CA ALA A 219 4.05 -4.56 7.81
C ALA A 219 2.78 -4.93 8.59
N GLY A 220 2.46 -6.22 8.69
CA GLY A 220 1.40 -6.77 9.53
C GLY A 220 0.01 -6.81 8.88
N GLY A 221 -0.09 -6.58 7.57
CA GLY A 221 -1.33 -6.79 6.82
C GLY A 221 -1.60 -8.26 6.56
N TRP A 222 -2.86 -8.68 6.60
CA TRP A 222 -3.27 -10.05 6.29
C TRP A 222 -4.74 -10.12 5.87
N LEU A 223 -5.10 -11.21 5.18
CA LEU A 223 -6.41 -11.31 4.55
C LEU A 223 -7.58 -11.32 5.55
N GLY A 224 -7.43 -12.00 6.70
CA GLY A 224 -8.47 -12.01 7.74
C GLY A 224 -8.71 -10.63 8.33
N GLY A 225 -7.66 -9.87 8.66
CA GLY A 225 -7.79 -8.49 9.13
C GLY A 225 -8.43 -7.57 8.09
N ARG A 226 -8.14 -7.80 6.79
CA ARG A 226 -8.81 -7.06 5.70
C ARG A 226 -10.32 -7.35 5.65
N VAL A 227 -10.73 -8.60 5.84
CA VAL A 227 -12.15 -9.00 5.92
C VAL A 227 -12.84 -8.33 7.11
N ASP A 228 -12.21 -8.35 8.28
CA ASP A 228 -12.74 -7.73 9.49
C ASP A 228 -12.87 -6.21 9.33
N ALA A 229 -11.85 -5.56 8.77
CA ALA A 229 -11.87 -4.13 8.49
C ALA A 229 -13.02 -3.74 7.54
N MET A 230 -13.20 -4.46 6.43
CA MET A 230 -14.34 -4.21 5.54
C MET A 230 -15.69 -4.47 6.24
N SER A 231 -15.78 -5.46 7.12
CA SER A 231 -16.97 -5.74 7.90
C SER A 231 -17.31 -4.58 8.86
N ASP A 232 -16.30 -3.95 9.45
CA ASP A 232 -16.48 -2.77 10.31
C ASP A 232 -16.86 -1.53 9.50
N LEU A 233 -16.26 -1.32 8.33
CA LEU A 233 -16.63 -0.23 7.40
C LEU A 233 -18.09 -0.36 6.93
N LEU A 234 -18.57 -1.57 6.67
CA LEU A 234 -19.96 -1.84 6.30
C LEU A 234 -20.99 -1.48 7.40
N LYS A 235 -20.57 -1.55 8.69
CA LYS A 235 -21.41 -1.10 9.82
C LYS A 235 -21.52 0.42 9.89
N LEU A 236 -20.52 1.15 9.37
CA LEU A 236 -20.51 2.61 9.32
C LEU A 236 -21.30 3.14 8.12
N ALA A 237 -21.22 2.45 6.98
CA ALA A 237 -21.82 2.86 5.72
C ALA A 237 -23.32 2.57 5.66
N ASN A 238 -24.09 3.46 5.05
CA ASN A 238 -25.46 3.22 4.59
C ASN A 238 -25.49 3.10 3.05
N ASP A 239 -26.67 2.91 2.47
CA ASP A 239 -26.80 2.64 1.03
C ASP A 239 -26.43 3.86 0.15
N ASP A 240 -26.47 5.08 0.70
CA ASP A 240 -26.08 6.31 0.01
C ASP A 240 -24.63 6.71 0.26
N THR A 241 -23.89 5.96 1.10
CA THR A 241 -22.50 6.27 1.42
C THR A 241 -21.62 6.12 0.19
N LYS A 242 -20.85 7.16 -0.14
CA LYS A 242 -19.84 7.15 -1.16
C LYS A 242 -18.53 6.65 -0.56
N ILE A 243 -18.11 5.45 -0.91
CA ILE A 243 -16.92 4.81 -0.36
C ILE A 243 -15.76 5.01 -1.32
N VAL A 244 -14.69 5.66 -0.84
CA VAL A 244 -13.51 6.01 -1.65
C VAL A 244 -12.35 5.09 -1.28
N PRO A 245 -11.99 4.12 -2.16
CA PRO A 245 -10.79 3.30 -2.00
C PRO A 245 -9.54 4.09 -2.37
N ALA A 246 -8.35 3.57 -2.04
CA ALA A 246 -7.09 4.18 -2.49
C ALA A 246 -6.95 4.19 -4.02
N TYR A 247 -7.57 3.24 -4.71
CA TYR A 247 -7.52 3.13 -6.17
C TYR A 247 -8.87 2.73 -6.75
N GLY A 248 -9.18 3.34 -7.89
CA GLY A 248 -10.39 3.02 -8.64
C GLY A 248 -11.57 3.93 -8.32
N PRO A 249 -12.76 3.59 -8.84
CA PRO A 249 -13.93 4.43 -8.71
C PRO A 249 -14.49 4.42 -7.30
N VAL A 250 -15.31 5.42 -7.00
CA VAL A 250 -16.14 5.44 -5.80
C VAL A 250 -17.05 4.22 -5.77
N MET A 251 -17.08 3.54 -4.65
CA MET A 251 -17.86 2.32 -4.42
C MET A 251 -19.14 2.63 -3.66
N THR A 252 -20.17 1.82 -3.91
CA THR A 252 -21.37 1.73 -3.07
C THR A 252 -21.14 0.74 -1.92
N ARG A 253 -22.03 0.78 -0.92
CA ARG A 253 -22.06 -0.19 0.17
C ARG A 253 -22.19 -1.63 -0.36
N THR A 254 -23.02 -1.86 -1.38
CA THR A 254 -23.20 -3.17 -2.01
C THR A 254 -21.90 -3.67 -2.68
N GLN A 255 -21.15 -2.78 -3.31
CA GLN A 255 -19.86 -3.15 -3.92
C GLN A 255 -18.79 -3.48 -2.86
N LEU A 256 -18.76 -2.74 -1.75
CA LEU A 256 -17.88 -3.08 -0.62
C LEU A 256 -18.27 -4.42 0.02
N GLN A 257 -19.57 -4.71 0.13
CA GLN A 257 -20.06 -5.99 0.61
C GLN A 257 -19.60 -7.15 -0.29
N ALA A 258 -19.72 -6.98 -1.61
CA ALA A 258 -19.27 -7.99 -2.57
C ALA A 258 -17.74 -8.22 -2.51
N GLU A 259 -16.96 -7.15 -2.35
CA GLU A 259 -15.51 -7.24 -2.15
C GLU A 259 -15.18 -7.99 -0.86
N ARG A 260 -15.86 -7.69 0.25
CA ARG A 260 -15.67 -8.37 1.53
C ARG A 260 -16.02 -9.85 1.44
N ASP A 261 -17.12 -10.20 0.79
CA ASP A 261 -17.57 -11.58 0.64
C ASP A 261 -16.59 -12.40 -0.21
N LEU A 262 -16.03 -11.79 -1.26
CA LEU A 262 -14.96 -12.39 -2.06
C LEU A 262 -13.72 -12.66 -1.21
N MET A 263 -13.27 -11.67 -0.43
CA MET A 263 -12.10 -11.81 0.44
C MET A 263 -12.34 -12.86 1.54
N GLN A 264 -13.56 -12.92 2.10
CA GLN A 264 -13.93 -13.97 3.06
C GLN A 264 -13.83 -15.37 2.45
N HIS A 265 -14.38 -15.55 1.23
CA HIS A 265 -14.31 -16.83 0.53
C HIS A 265 -12.85 -17.27 0.30
N LEU A 266 -12.00 -16.34 -0.15
CA LEU A 266 -10.57 -16.63 -0.34
C LEU A 266 -9.89 -16.96 1.00
N TYR A 267 -10.15 -16.19 2.06
CA TYR A 267 -9.61 -16.41 3.39
C TYR A 267 -9.95 -17.82 3.93
N ASP A 268 -11.20 -18.25 3.81
CA ASP A 268 -11.62 -19.57 4.27
C ASP A 268 -10.88 -20.70 3.55
N ARG A 269 -10.70 -20.56 2.23
CA ARG A 269 -10.01 -21.53 1.39
C ARG A 269 -8.51 -21.57 1.64
N THR A 270 -7.87 -20.41 1.66
CA THR A 270 -6.41 -20.31 1.84
C THR A 270 -5.99 -20.69 3.24
N THR A 271 -6.76 -20.33 4.28
CA THR A 271 -6.50 -20.74 5.65
C THR A 271 -6.52 -22.27 5.80
N LEU A 272 -7.53 -22.94 5.23
CA LEU A 272 -7.59 -24.41 5.26
C LEU A 272 -6.36 -25.03 4.61
N LEU A 273 -5.96 -24.54 3.43
CA LEU A 273 -4.80 -25.10 2.72
C LEU A 273 -3.47 -24.76 3.40
N THR A 274 -3.34 -23.56 3.97
CA THR A 274 -2.16 -23.18 4.76
C THR A 274 -1.96 -24.07 5.98
N THR A 275 -3.04 -24.41 6.71
CA THR A 275 -2.96 -25.32 7.87
C THR A 275 -2.59 -26.75 7.47
N GLN A 276 -2.79 -27.13 6.20
CA GLN A 276 -2.32 -28.39 5.61
C GLN A 276 -0.89 -28.34 5.08
N GLY A 277 -0.20 -27.21 5.24
CA GLY A 277 1.16 -27.00 4.74
C GLY A 277 1.27 -26.78 3.23
N ARG A 278 0.17 -26.40 2.58
CA ARG A 278 0.14 -26.14 1.14
C ARG A 278 0.81 -24.82 0.80
N SER A 279 1.62 -24.84 -0.26
CA SER A 279 2.25 -23.64 -0.83
C SER A 279 1.25 -22.83 -1.68
N ALA A 280 1.63 -21.60 -2.05
CA ALA A 280 0.85 -20.78 -3.00
C ALA A 280 0.63 -21.52 -4.34
N GLN A 281 1.62 -22.28 -4.81
CA GLN A 281 1.49 -23.09 -6.03
C GLN A 281 0.48 -24.22 -5.84
N ASP A 282 0.53 -24.94 -4.71
CA ASP A 282 -0.46 -25.99 -4.40
C ASP A 282 -1.89 -25.42 -4.36
N MET A 283 -2.07 -24.18 -3.86
CA MET A 283 -3.36 -23.49 -3.83
C MET A 283 -3.87 -23.15 -5.23
N LEU A 284 -2.99 -22.71 -6.13
CA LEU A 284 -3.32 -22.51 -7.54
C LEU A 284 -3.74 -23.80 -8.21
N ASP A 285 -2.96 -24.86 -8.02
CA ASP A 285 -3.23 -26.18 -8.59
C ASP A 285 -4.53 -26.79 -8.05
N ALA A 286 -4.86 -26.53 -6.80
CA ALA A 286 -6.13 -26.87 -6.17
C ALA A 286 -7.32 -26.03 -6.69
N GLY A 287 -7.06 -25.02 -7.52
CA GLY A 287 -8.10 -24.23 -8.18
C GLY A 287 -8.76 -23.17 -7.30
N VAL A 288 -8.11 -22.71 -6.24
CA VAL A 288 -8.66 -21.66 -5.33
C VAL A 288 -9.14 -20.44 -6.12
N MET A 289 -8.40 -20.03 -7.16
CA MET A 289 -8.73 -18.87 -7.97
C MET A 289 -9.78 -19.13 -9.06
N LYS A 290 -10.18 -20.37 -9.28
CA LYS A 290 -11.19 -20.72 -10.31
C LYS A 290 -12.62 -20.56 -9.82
N GLU A 291 -12.82 -20.53 -8.53
CA GLU A 291 -14.14 -20.46 -7.88
C GLU A 291 -14.63 -19.03 -7.68
N ILE A 292 -13.82 -18.02 -8.10
CA ILE A 292 -14.12 -16.61 -7.89
C ILE A 292 -14.47 -15.90 -9.20
N ASN A 293 -15.42 -14.99 -9.14
CA ASN A 293 -15.82 -14.17 -10.28
C ASN A 293 -15.01 -12.85 -10.32
N ARG A 294 -13.68 -12.99 -10.33
CA ARG A 294 -12.74 -11.88 -10.46
C ARG A 294 -11.44 -12.36 -11.08
N GLU A 295 -10.93 -11.63 -12.03
CA GLU A 295 -9.60 -11.85 -12.59
C GLU A 295 -8.53 -11.20 -11.72
N PHE A 296 -7.48 -11.96 -11.39
CA PHE A 296 -6.27 -11.48 -10.74
C PHE A 296 -5.16 -11.43 -11.78
N LYS A 297 -4.38 -10.35 -11.76
CA LYS A 297 -3.22 -10.17 -12.66
C LYS A 297 -2.07 -11.08 -12.26
N ASP A 298 -1.84 -11.24 -10.97
CA ASP A 298 -0.82 -12.13 -10.39
C ASP A 298 -1.41 -12.94 -9.23
N PRO A 299 -2.19 -13.98 -9.53
CA PRO A 299 -2.82 -14.82 -8.52
C PRO A 299 -1.81 -15.57 -7.66
N TYR A 300 -0.63 -15.92 -8.20
CA TYR A 300 0.44 -16.54 -7.41
C TYR A 300 0.96 -15.58 -6.35
N ARG A 301 1.23 -14.34 -6.72
CA ARG A 301 1.71 -13.32 -5.81
C ARG A 301 0.71 -13.06 -4.69
N PHE A 302 -0.57 -12.92 -5.02
CA PHE A 302 -1.63 -12.74 -4.02
C PHE A 302 -1.66 -13.90 -3.02
N LEU A 303 -1.68 -15.15 -3.48
CA LEU A 303 -1.69 -16.34 -2.61
C LEU A 303 -0.39 -16.48 -1.80
N TYR A 304 0.74 -16.09 -2.35
CA TYR A 304 2.02 -16.06 -1.63
C TYR A 304 1.97 -15.05 -0.47
N ASP A 305 1.56 -13.83 -0.74
CA ASP A 305 1.47 -12.77 0.28
C ASP A 305 0.41 -13.12 1.34
N ASP A 306 -0.71 -13.71 0.96
CA ASP A 306 -1.73 -14.20 1.87
C ASP A 306 -1.20 -15.32 2.78
N SER A 307 -0.52 -16.32 2.23
CA SER A 307 0.09 -17.40 3.03
C SER A 307 1.13 -16.86 4.02
N LYS A 308 1.90 -15.84 3.63
CA LYS A 308 2.86 -15.15 4.52
C LYS A 308 2.15 -14.36 5.61
N GLY A 309 1.10 -13.63 5.27
CA GLY A 309 0.27 -12.90 6.23
C GLY A 309 -0.39 -13.82 7.26
N LEU A 310 -0.98 -14.92 6.81
CA LEU A 310 -1.54 -15.96 7.67
C LEU A 310 -0.49 -16.54 8.64
N TRP A 311 0.70 -16.91 8.11
CA TRP A 311 1.80 -17.42 8.92
C TRP A 311 2.26 -16.40 9.96
N ALA A 312 2.49 -15.15 9.57
CA ALA A 312 2.91 -14.09 10.47
C ALA A 312 1.88 -13.82 11.55
N HIS A 313 0.59 -13.82 11.22
CA HIS A 313 -0.50 -13.59 12.16
C HIS A 313 -0.61 -14.74 13.19
N TYR A 314 -0.65 -16.00 12.76
CA TYR A 314 -0.75 -17.14 13.66
C TYR A 314 0.48 -17.36 14.53
N THR A 315 1.68 -17.02 14.06
CA THR A 315 2.90 -17.15 14.87
C THR A 315 3.05 -16.04 15.91
N ASN A 316 2.44 -14.88 15.70
CA ASN A 316 2.38 -13.82 16.71
C ASN A 316 1.52 -14.18 17.94
N PHE A 317 0.64 -15.17 17.84
CA PHE A 317 -0.06 -15.72 19.01
C PHE A 317 0.83 -16.61 19.89
N GLY A 318 2.04 -16.97 19.46
CA GLY A 318 2.94 -17.88 20.15
C GLY A 318 4.38 -17.42 20.37
N GLY A 319 4.80 -16.29 19.88
CA GLY A 319 6.18 -15.81 20.05
C GLY A 319 6.58 -14.68 19.13
N ASN A 320 7.37 -13.75 19.66
CA ASN A 320 7.96 -12.66 18.88
C ASN A 320 8.76 -13.19 17.71
N ILE A 321 8.28 -12.97 16.47
CA ILE A 321 9.13 -12.99 15.31
C ILE A 321 9.49 -11.52 15.04
N VAL A 322 10.73 -11.20 15.37
CA VAL A 322 11.39 -9.95 15.00
C VAL A 322 11.83 -10.05 13.55
#